data_01249191e960083ab14a9bee36782c4e
#
_entry.id   01249191e960083ab14a9bee36782c4e
#
_cell.length_a   1.000
_cell.length_b   1.000
_cell.length_c   1.000
_cell.angle_alpha   90.00
_cell.angle_beta   90.00
_cell.angle_gamma   90.00
#
_symmetry.space_group_name_H-M   'P 1'
#
loop_
_entity.id
_entity.type
_entity.pdbx_description
1 polymer ?
#
loop_
_entity_poly.entity_id
_entity_poly.type
_entity_poly.pdbx_seq_one_letter_code
_entity_poly.pdbx_strand_id
1 'polypeptide(L)'
;MKNASALPMNDQLATPATVLRIDRFTCPLAHWLAFAERLAFIDGHLRSHPHCRMSRVASSERDGQVYVITIAEWDSRDALLAAKQEMAAVYAENGFDPAAFLSQHGIESEFTTFETMVL
;
A
#
# COMPACT_ATOMS: atom_id res chain seq x y z
N MET A 1 1.67 -26.63 27.39
CA MET A 1 1.17 -25.98 26.94
C MET A 1 1.23 -25.90 26.51
N LYS A 2 1.17 -26.21 26.66
CA LYS A 2 0.63 -25.78 26.12
C LYS A 2 0.66 -25.68 25.53
N ASN A 3 0.56 -26.29 25.77
CA ASN A 3 0.11 -25.86 25.18
C ASN A 3 0.12 -25.73 24.85
N ALA A 4 -0.13 -26.42 25.18
CA ALA A 4 -0.59 -25.93 24.83
C ALA A 4 -0.70 -25.78 24.60
N SER A 5 -0.85 -26.12 24.66
CA SER A 5 -1.33 -25.55 24.44
C SER A 5 -1.48 -25.20 24.21
N ALA A 6 -1.65 -25.46 24.27
CA ALA A 6 -2.07 -24.71 23.95
C ALA A 6 -2.28 -24.29 23.58
N LEU A 7 -2.53 -24.28 23.23
CA LEU A 7 -2.99 -23.56 22.66
C LEU A 7 -3.56 -23.32 22.21
N PRO A 8 -3.95 -23.34 22.17
CA PRO A 8 -4.63 -22.82 21.58
C PRO A 8 -4.94 -22.48 20.99
N MET A 9 -5.17 -22.39 20.82
CA MET A 9 -5.62 -21.75 20.24
C MET A 9 -6.04 -21.35 19.79
N ASN A 10 -6.21 -21.46 19.64
CA ASN A 10 -6.67 -20.78 19.06
C ASN A 10 -6.97 -20.38 18.78
N ASP A 11 -7.40 -20.82 18.95
CA ASP A 11 -7.60 -20.19 18.59
C ASP A 11 -7.51 -19.43 18.56
N GLN A 12 -7.64 -19.54 18.96
CA GLN A 12 -7.19 -18.88 19.04
C GLN A 12 -6.74 -18.63 18.50
N LEU A 13 -7.27 -19.14 18.47
CA LEU A 13 -6.65 -19.05 17.95
C LEU A 13 -6.10 -18.08 17.40
N ALA A 14 -5.85 -18.26 16.92
CA ALA A 14 -4.92 -17.25 16.41
C ALA A 14 -5.62 -16.25 15.48
N THR A 15 -5.41 -14.95 15.73
CA THR A 15 -5.87 -13.92 14.81
C THR A 15 -5.17 -14.11 13.47
N PRO A 16 -5.88 -14.18 12.33
CA PRO A 16 -5.22 -14.22 11.03
C PRO A 16 -4.27 -13.04 10.85
N ALA A 17 -3.14 -13.29 10.26
CA ALA A 17 -2.16 -12.25 10.01
C ALA A 17 -2.73 -11.23 9.02
N THR A 18 -2.55 -9.96 9.32
CA THR A 18 -2.82 -8.89 8.35
C THR A 18 -1.65 -8.79 7.37
N VAL A 19 -1.85 -8.01 6.32
CA VAL A 19 -0.86 -7.84 5.27
C VAL A 19 -0.54 -6.35 5.15
N LEU A 20 0.76 -6.03 5.07
CA LEU A 20 1.22 -4.67 4.80
C LEU A 20 1.72 -4.60 3.37
N ARG A 21 1.21 -3.62 2.61
CA ARG A 21 1.78 -3.25 1.33
C ARG A 21 2.57 -1.97 1.54
N ILE A 22 3.86 -2.04 1.25
CA ILE A 22 4.75 -0.90 1.40
C ILE A 22 5.36 -0.59 0.05
N ASP A 23 5.10 0.62 -0.45
CA ASP A 23 5.62 1.08 -1.72
C ASP A 23 6.60 2.21 -1.45
N ARG A 24 7.72 2.22 -2.17
CA ARG A 24 8.73 3.27 -2.09
C ARG A 24 8.88 3.91 -3.45
N PHE A 25 8.97 5.23 -3.46
CA PHE A 25 9.13 5.99 -4.70
C PHE A 25 10.23 7.02 -4.55
N THR A 26 10.93 7.28 -5.64
CA THR A 26 11.84 8.42 -5.74
C THR A 26 11.34 9.28 -6.89
N CYS A 27 10.92 10.51 -6.57
CA CYS A 27 10.28 11.41 -7.52
C CYS A 27 11.14 12.68 -7.69
N PRO A 28 11.48 13.05 -8.93
CA PRO A 28 12.14 14.35 -9.13
C PRO A 28 11.28 15.48 -8.59
N LEU A 29 11.88 16.43 -7.91
CA LEU A 29 11.14 17.54 -7.28
C LEU A 29 10.26 18.28 -8.28
N ALA A 30 10.74 18.42 -9.52
CA ALA A 30 9.99 19.11 -10.57
C ALA A 30 8.65 18.41 -10.91
N HIS A 31 8.51 17.14 -10.57
CA HIS A 31 7.30 16.35 -10.86
C HIS A 31 6.49 16.05 -9.60
N TRP A 32 6.86 16.64 -8.47
CA TRP A 32 6.26 16.31 -7.19
C TRP A 32 4.77 16.64 -7.11
N LEU A 33 4.37 17.83 -7.62
CA LEU A 33 2.95 18.22 -7.51
C LEU A 33 2.03 17.25 -8.25
N ALA A 34 2.44 16.83 -9.44
CA ALA A 34 1.66 15.87 -10.22
C ALA A 34 1.55 14.54 -9.49
N PHE A 35 2.66 14.08 -8.88
CA PHE A 35 2.65 12.82 -8.15
C PHE A 35 1.84 12.92 -6.87
N ALA A 36 1.96 14.04 -6.14
CA ALA A 36 1.21 14.26 -4.91
C ALA A 36 -0.30 14.17 -5.14
N GLU A 37 -0.79 14.69 -6.26
CA GLU A 37 -2.20 14.58 -6.62
C GLU A 37 -2.64 13.13 -6.79
N ARG A 38 -1.79 12.32 -7.45
CA ARG A 38 -2.10 10.90 -7.64
C ARG A 38 -2.07 10.14 -6.32
N LEU A 39 -1.12 10.46 -5.45
CA LEU A 39 -1.04 9.85 -4.12
C LEU A 39 -2.28 10.19 -3.30
N ALA A 40 -2.75 11.43 -3.35
CA ALA A 40 -3.95 11.84 -2.62
C ALA A 40 -5.20 11.10 -3.12
N PHE A 41 -5.32 10.91 -4.44
CA PHE A 41 -6.42 10.16 -5.03
C PHE A 41 -6.44 8.72 -4.54
N ILE A 42 -5.29 8.06 -4.59
CA ILE A 42 -5.15 6.67 -4.15
C ILE A 42 -5.41 6.55 -2.65
N ASP A 43 -4.81 7.42 -1.85
CA ASP A 43 -4.98 7.39 -0.40
C ASP A 43 -6.45 7.57 -0.01
N GLY A 44 -7.16 8.45 -0.70
CA GLY A 44 -8.60 8.65 -0.47
C GLY A 44 -9.40 7.37 -0.71
N HIS A 45 -9.09 6.63 -1.76
CA HIS A 45 -9.74 5.35 -2.05
C HIS A 45 -9.42 4.30 -0.99
N LEU A 46 -8.15 4.23 -0.56
CA LEU A 46 -7.73 3.25 0.43
C LEU A 46 -8.35 3.51 1.79
N ARG A 47 -8.41 4.79 2.20
CA ARG A 47 -8.98 5.17 3.50
C ARG A 47 -10.46 4.82 3.61
N SER A 48 -11.17 4.82 2.50
CA SER A 48 -12.60 4.49 2.50
C SER A 48 -12.87 3.01 2.24
N HIS A 49 -11.84 2.21 2.00
CA HIS A 49 -12.00 0.79 1.70
C HIS A 49 -12.28 0.00 2.98
N PRO A 50 -13.34 -0.83 3.01
CA PRO A 50 -13.74 -1.52 4.25
C PRO A 50 -12.71 -2.52 4.76
N HIS A 51 -11.83 -3.04 3.90
CA HIS A 51 -10.83 -4.04 4.28
C HIS A 51 -9.43 -3.46 4.42
N CYS A 52 -9.29 -2.14 4.27
CA CYS A 52 -8.03 -1.44 4.52
C CYS A 52 -8.08 -0.85 5.92
N ARG A 53 -7.22 -1.35 6.80
CA ARG A 53 -7.21 -0.93 8.20
C ARG A 53 -6.48 0.38 8.41
N MET A 54 -5.50 0.67 7.56
CA MET A 54 -4.66 1.84 7.72
C MET A 54 -4.03 2.18 6.37
N SER A 55 -3.97 3.45 6.05
CA SER A 55 -3.25 3.97 4.89
C SER A 55 -2.49 5.22 5.30
N ARG A 56 -1.20 5.25 5.00
CA ARG A 56 -0.33 6.37 5.32
C ARG A 56 0.59 6.67 4.16
N VAL A 57 0.86 7.95 3.97
CA VAL A 57 1.83 8.44 2.99
C VAL A 57 2.79 9.36 3.73
N ALA A 58 4.08 9.17 3.52
CA ALA A 58 5.09 10.01 4.11
C ALA A 58 6.16 10.33 3.07
N SER A 59 6.81 11.47 3.21
CA SER A 59 7.82 11.89 2.25
C SER A 59 8.99 12.57 2.93
N SER A 60 10.14 12.57 2.24
CA SER A 60 11.34 13.25 2.66
C SER A 60 12.01 13.82 1.43
N GLU A 61 12.36 15.09 1.47
CA GLU A 61 13.03 15.75 0.33
C GLU A 61 14.53 15.84 0.59
N ARG A 62 15.34 15.43 -0.40
CA ARG A 62 16.81 15.56 -0.37
C ARG A 62 17.33 15.71 -1.79
N ASP A 63 18.25 16.66 -1.99
CA ASP A 63 19.04 16.78 -3.22
C ASP A 63 18.17 16.82 -4.49
N GLY A 64 17.06 17.57 -4.45
CA GLY A 64 16.20 17.72 -5.61
C GLY A 64 15.31 16.51 -5.88
N GLN A 65 15.22 15.57 -4.94
CA GLN A 65 14.39 14.39 -5.05
C GLN A 65 13.42 14.32 -3.87
N VAL A 66 12.23 13.80 -4.10
CA VAL A 66 11.26 13.50 -3.04
C VAL A 66 11.19 11.99 -2.90
N TYR A 67 11.54 11.51 -1.72
CA TYR A 67 11.46 10.09 -1.37
C TYR A 67 10.13 9.86 -0.67
N VAL A 68 9.34 8.94 -1.19
CA VAL A 68 7.98 8.71 -0.72
C VAL A 68 7.85 7.26 -0.26
N ILE A 69 7.14 7.08 0.84
CA ILE A 69 6.73 5.76 1.30
C ILE A 69 5.22 5.76 1.48
N THR A 70 4.56 4.75 0.95
CA THR A 70 3.14 4.52 1.22
C THR A 70 3.00 3.20 1.95
N ILE A 71 2.16 3.18 2.98
CA ILE A 71 1.93 1.99 3.80
C ILE A 71 0.44 1.78 3.89
N ALA A 72 -0.01 0.58 3.51
CA ALA A 72 -1.41 0.20 3.67
C ALA A 72 -1.48 -1.15 4.35
N GLU A 73 -2.34 -1.25 5.35
CA GLU A 73 -2.57 -2.53 6.05
C GLU A 73 -3.92 -3.08 5.65
N TRP A 74 -3.93 -4.35 5.26
CA TRP A 74 -5.12 -5.04 4.75
C TRP A 74 -5.49 -6.21 5.66
N ASP A 75 -6.79 -6.51 5.74
CA ASP A 75 -7.30 -7.61 6.56
C ASP A 75 -6.65 -8.95 6.19
N SER A 76 -6.34 -9.15 4.91
CA SER A 76 -5.79 -10.40 4.39
C SER A 76 -5.13 -10.18 3.04
N ARG A 77 -4.39 -11.19 2.60
CA ARG A 77 -3.81 -11.17 1.24
C ARG A 77 -4.92 -11.16 0.17
N ASP A 78 -6.01 -11.88 0.41
CA ASP A 78 -7.12 -11.90 -0.54
C ASP A 78 -7.77 -10.53 -0.66
N ALA A 79 -7.91 -9.81 0.46
CA ALA A 79 -8.43 -8.45 0.45
C ALA A 79 -7.53 -7.51 -0.36
N LEU A 80 -6.21 -7.64 -0.20
CA LEU A 80 -5.26 -6.86 -0.98
C LEU A 80 -5.39 -7.15 -2.47
N LEU A 81 -5.48 -8.43 -2.85
CA LEU A 81 -5.59 -8.81 -4.27
C LEU A 81 -6.89 -8.29 -4.88
N ALA A 82 -8.00 -8.37 -4.13
CA ALA A 82 -9.28 -7.83 -4.59
C ALA A 82 -9.19 -6.31 -4.78
N ALA A 83 -8.55 -5.62 -3.85
CA ALA A 83 -8.39 -4.17 -3.95
C ALA A 83 -7.54 -3.78 -5.15
N LYS A 84 -6.50 -4.56 -5.48
CA LYS A 84 -5.68 -4.29 -6.67
C LYS A 84 -6.52 -4.39 -7.94
N GLN A 85 -7.42 -5.36 -8.01
CA GLN A 85 -8.31 -5.51 -9.17
C GLN A 85 -9.30 -4.35 -9.26
N GLU A 86 -9.86 -3.93 -8.12
CA GLU A 86 -10.78 -2.79 -8.06
C GLU A 86 -10.10 -1.51 -8.53
N MET A 87 -8.87 -1.27 -8.07
CA MET A 87 -8.12 -0.08 -8.48
C MET A 87 -7.75 -0.13 -9.96
N ALA A 88 -7.42 -1.29 -10.50
CA ALA A 88 -7.14 -1.43 -11.92
C ALA A 88 -8.36 -1.03 -12.76
N ALA A 89 -9.57 -1.41 -12.31
CA ALA A 89 -10.81 -1.02 -12.99
C ALA A 89 -11.03 0.49 -12.92
N VAL A 90 -10.80 1.11 -11.76
CA VAL A 90 -10.93 2.56 -11.58
C VAL A 90 -9.96 3.30 -12.52
N TYR A 91 -8.72 2.85 -12.59
CA TYR A 91 -7.73 3.45 -13.49
C TYR A 91 -8.16 3.33 -14.95
N ALA A 92 -8.64 2.15 -15.36
CA ALA A 92 -9.09 1.93 -16.72
C ALA A 92 -10.26 2.85 -17.08
N GLU A 93 -11.22 3.02 -16.16
CA GLU A 93 -12.36 3.93 -16.37
C GLU A 93 -11.93 5.37 -16.54
N ASN A 94 -10.84 5.77 -15.90
CA ASN A 94 -10.33 7.13 -15.96
C ASN A 94 -9.25 7.31 -17.03
N GLY A 95 -8.97 6.28 -17.83
CA GLY A 95 -7.95 6.34 -18.86
C GLY A 95 -6.55 6.54 -18.28
N PHE A 96 -6.31 6.08 -17.06
CA PHE A 96 -5.05 6.28 -16.38
C PHE A 96 -4.23 4.99 -16.38
N ASP A 97 -2.95 5.11 -16.78
CA ASP A 97 -1.99 4.02 -16.77
C ASP A 97 -0.89 4.35 -15.74
N PRO A 98 -0.89 3.69 -14.57
CA PRO A 98 0.10 4.00 -13.54
C PRO A 98 1.55 3.81 -13.99
N ALA A 99 1.83 2.74 -14.72
CA ALA A 99 3.20 2.47 -15.18
C ALA A 99 3.68 3.55 -16.14
N ALA A 100 2.82 3.98 -17.06
CA ALA A 100 3.14 5.05 -17.99
C ALA A 100 3.37 6.37 -17.26
N PHE A 101 2.53 6.66 -16.26
CA PHE A 101 2.68 7.87 -15.45
C PHE A 101 4.03 7.90 -14.76
N LEU A 102 4.40 6.83 -14.08
CA LEU A 102 5.69 6.75 -13.36
C LEU A 102 6.85 6.95 -14.34
N SER A 103 6.78 6.29 -15.51
CA SER A 103 7.82 6.40 -16.51
C SER A 103 7.93 7.82 -17.07
N GLN A 104 6.79 8.45 -17.38
CA GLN A 104 6.77 9.81 -17.94
C GLN A 104 7.36 10.83 -16.99
N HIS A 105 7.17 10.64 -15.69
CA HIS A 105 7.63 11.60 -14.68
C HIS A 105 8.97 11.22 -14.06
N GLY A 106 9.62 10.17 -14.58
CA GLY A 106 10.93 9.74 -14.08
C GLY A 106 10.89 9.26 -12.64
N ILE A 107 9.76 8.69 -12.22
CA ILE A 107 9.58 8.21 -10.85
C ILE A 107 10.00 6.75 -10.76
N GLU A 108 10.95 6.47 -9.87
CA GLU A 108 11.37 5.10 -9.57
C GLU A 108 10.47 4.53 -8.48
N SER A 109 10.18 3.24 -8.54
CA SER A 109 9.26 2.62 -7.59
C SER A 109 9.71 1.23 -7.20
N GLU A 110 9.35 0.85 -5.98
CA GLU A 110 9.57 -0.50 -5.45
C GLU A 110 8.35 -0.87 -4.61
N PHE A 111 7.76 -2.03 -4.89
CA PHE A 111 6.55 -2.50 -4.23
C PHE A 111 6.85 -3.77 -3.45
N THR A 112 6.47 -3.80 -2.17
CA THR A 112 6.74 -4.96 -1.31
C THR A 112 5.51 -5.28 -0.47
N THR A 113 5.21 -6.57 -0.36
CA THR A 113 4.13 -7.07 0.49
C THR A 113 4.74 -7.84 1.65
N PHE A 114 4.29 -7.52 2.86
CA PHE A 114 4.75 -8.16 4.09
C PHE A 114 3.55 -8.76 4.82
N GLU A 115 3.77 -9.86 5.51
CA GLU A 115 2.79 -10.39 6.46
C GLU A 115 3.19 -9.97 7.87
N THR A 116 2.22 -9.50 8.65
CA THR A 116 2.51 -9.13 10.03
C THR A 116 2.78 -10.38 10.86
N MET A 117 3.59 -10.22 11.88
CA MET A 117 3.98 -11.31 12.75
C MET A 117 3.54 -11.03 14.18
N VAL A 118 3.20 -12.09 14.90
CA VAL A 118 3.02 -12.04 16.35
C VAL A 118 4.28 -12.62 16.96
N LEU A 119 5.01 -11.82 17.73
CA LEU A 119 6.30 -12.21 18.31
C LEU A 119 6.19 -12.43 19.81
#